data_74a82a6bb7be989644da5f09db5d3ec2
#
_entry.id   74a82a6bb7be989644da5f09db5d3ec2
#
_cell.length_a   1.000
_cell.length_b   1.000
_cell.length_c   1.000
_cell.angle_alpha   90.00
_cell.angle_beta   90.00
_cell.angle_gamma   90.00
#
_symmetry.space_group_name_H-M   'P 1'
#
loop_
_entity.id
_entity.type
_entity.pdbx_description
1 polymer ?
#
loop_
_entity_poly.entity_id
_entity_poly.type
_entity_poly.pdbx_seq_one_letter_code
_entity_poly.pdbx_strand_id
1 'polypeptide(L)'
;METPVIIPIHDPLITPLHSARDAVVGSDVQSMDLTPEQQEPVSEDWLDELALGLSEHGWMSLDMRARLGANLLAALKQEVQILDRTDAMKKAGIGRGSDLVRDRSVRRDKIAWLQGITAPQAALFEFFESIRQGLNQRLFLGLKRFETHYATYHAGDFYKQHLDSFKGRASRVVSLVLYLNEDWQAADGGELQVFNRDNDNEVCGTVLPESGRIAVFMSEEVPHEVLPANRTRYSLACWFRLDEVPLPL
;
A
#
# COMPACT_ATOMS: atom_id res chain seq x y z
N MET A 1 17.79 1.81 23.72
CA MET A 1 16.55 1.99 22.92
C MET A 1 16.87 3.07 21.91
N GLU A 2 17.27 2.68 20.73
CA GLU A 2 17.58 3.62 19.65
C GLU A 2 16.33 3.81 18.79
N THR A 3 15.96 5.07 18.63
CA THR A 3 14.83 5.50 17.77
C THR A 3 15.18 5.22 16.31
N PRO A 4 14.29 4.67 15.47
CA PRO A 4 14.59 4.43 14.08
C PRO A 4 14.81 5.75 13.32
N VAL A 5 15.98 5.89 12.71
CA VAL A 5 16.33 7.03 11.86
C VAL A 5 15.61 6.90 10.52
N ILE A 6 14.66 7.79 10.29
CA ILE A 6 14.03 7.96 8.97
C ILE A 6 14.98 8.83 8.13
N ILE A 7 15.62 8.26 7.11
CA ILE A 7 16.45 9.02 6.17
C ILE A 7 15.55 9.50 5.03
N PRO A 8 15.36 10.83 4.85
CA PRO A 8 14.62 11.36 3.71
C PRO A 8 15.46 11.26 2.44
N ILE A 9 14.86 10.75 1.37
CA ILE A 9 15.43 10.81 0.02
C ILE A 9 15.21 12.23 -0.48
N HIS A 10 16.26 13.03 -0.56
CA HIS A 10 16.24 14.38 -1.12
C HIS A 10 15.96 14.33 -2.62
N ASP A 11 14.85 14.94 -3.04
CA ASP A 11 14.62 15.41 -4.42
C ASP A 11 14.75 16.94 -4.39
N PRO A 12 15.70 17.55 -5.16
CA PRO A 12 16.02 18.97 -5.04
C PRO A 12 15.18 19.84 -5.96
N LEU A 13 13.87 19.95 -5.77
CA LEU A 13 13.05 20.99 -6.41
C LEU A 13 11.69 21.18 -5.70
N ILE A 14 11.69 21.83 -4.53
CA ILE A 14 10.50 22.54 -4.03
C ILE A 14 10.93 23.81 -3.34
N THR A 15 10.67 24.94 -4.01
CA THR A 15 10.80 26.29 -3.45
C THR A 15 9.60 26.57 -2.54
N PRO A 16 9.78 27.20 -1.35
CA PRO A 16 8.65 27.49 -0.47
C PRO A 16 7.88 28.74 -0.92
N LEU A 17 6.57 28.64 -0.98
CA LEU A 17 5.68 29.79 -1.14
C LEU A 17 5.40 30.44 0.22
N HIS A 18 5.68 31.75 0.26
CA HIS A 18 5.50 32.64 1.40
C HIS A 18 4.03 32.84 1.83
N SER A 19 3.88 32.90 3.10
CA SER A 19 2.92 33.55 4.03
C SER A 19 1.80 34.41 3.41
N ALA A 20 0.57 34.13 3.83
CA ALA A 20 -0.45 35.16 4.07
C ALA A 20 -1.09 34.88 5.44
N ARG A 21 -0.93 35.84 6.36
CA ARG A 21 -1.61 35.93 7.65
C ARG A 21 -2.92 36.69 7.50
N ASP A 22 -3.81 36.44 8.45
CA ASP A 22 -4.92 37.22 8.97
C ASP A 22 -6.30 37.07 8.31
N ALA A 23 -7.18 36.39 9.02
CA ALA A 23 -8.47 36.98 9.44
C ALA A 23 -9.12 36.14 10.55
N VAL A 24 -9.47 36.85 11.59
CA VAL A 24 -10.09 36.52 12.87
C VAL A 24 -11.60 36.29 12.72
N VAL A 25 -12.17 35.58 13.71
CA VAL A 25 -13.52 35.60 14.35
C VAL A 25 -14.18 34.23 14.29
N GLY A 26 -14.42 33.58 15.41
CA GLY A 26 -15.36 33.77 16.44
C GLY A 26 -15.88 32.44 16.95
N SER A 27 -15.69 32.16 18.20
CA SER A 27 -16.40 31.33 19.18
C SER A 27 -17.61 30.53 18.72
N ASP A 28 -17.51 29.20 18.91
CA ASP A 28 -18.36 28.33 19.74
C ASP A 28 -17.96 26.88 19.51
N VAL A 29 -16.93 26.43 20.26
CA VAL A 29 -16.61 25.00 20.32
C VAL A 29 -17.28 24.46 21.58
N GLN A 30 -18.44 23.85 21.44
CA GLN A 30 -18.96 22.93 22.43
C GLN A 30 -17.96 21.80 22.61
N SER A 31 -17.43 21.68 23.82
CA SER A 31 -16.60 20.57 24.26
C SER A 31 -17.41 19.26 24.13
N MET A 32 -17.18 18.50 23.06
CA MET A 32 -17.57 17.11 23.02
C MET A 32 -16.63 16.34 23.95
N ASP A 33 -17.19 15.83 25.04
CA ASP A 33 -16.57 14.93 26.00
C ASP A 33 -16.24 13.61 25.27
N LEU A 34 -15.01 13.49 24.79
CA LEU A 34 -14.46 12.25 24.21
C LEU A 34 -14.02 11.36 25.37
N THR A 35 -14.96 10.66 26.01
CA THR A 35 -14.62 9.49 26.78
C THR A 35 -13.91 8.50 25.85
N PRO A 36 -12.69 8.02 26.18
CA PRO A 36 -12.05 6.99 25.35
C PRO A 36 -12.93 5.74 25.45
N GLU A 37 -13.58 5.38 24.35
CA GLU A 37 -14.12 4.04 24.19
C GLU A 37 -12.98 3.05 24.49
N GLN A 38 -13.15 2.22 25.49
CA GLN A 38 -12.20 1.16 25.81
C GLN A 38 -12.17 0.20 24.63
N GLN A 39 -11.21 0.45 23.72
CA GLN A 39 -10.90 -0.51 22.66
C GLN A 39 -10.35 -1.75 23.37
N GLU A 40 -11.10 -2.84 23.33
CA GLU A 40 -10.59 -4.16 23.67
C GLU A 40 -9.25 -4.37 22.93
N PRO A 41 -8.22 -4.99 23.56
CA PRO A 41 -6.97 -5.27 22.89
C PRO A 41 -7.30 -6.13 21.67
N VAL A 42 -7.15 -5.54 20.50
CA VAL A 42 -7.43 -6.21 19.21
C VAL A 42 -6.45 -7.38 19.14
N SER A 43 -6.95 -8.62 19.23
CA SER A 43 -6.13 -9.81 19.23
C SER A 43 -5.15 -9.82 18.05
N GLU A 44 -3.95 -10.34 18.24
CA GLU A 44 -2.93 -10.44 17.17
C GLU A 44 -3.15 -11.69 16.29
N ASP A 45 -4.24 -12.41 16.48
CA ASP A 45 -4.55 -13.66 15.76
C ASP A 45 -4.54 -13.49 14.23
N TRP A 46 -4.90 -12.30 13.75
CA TRP A 46 -4.82 -11.99 12.31
C TRP A 46 -3.39 -11.99 11.75
N LEU A 47 -2.36 -11.68 12.59
CA LEU A 47 -0.95 -11.79 12.17
C LEU A 47 -0.51 -13.25 12.10
N ASP A 48 -1.06 -14.12 12.96
CA ASP A 48 -0.82 -15.56 12.88
C ASP A 48 -1.46 -16.14 11.62
N GLU A 49 -2.70 -15.74 11.33
CA GLU A 49 -3.41 -16.10 10.10
C GLU A 49 -2.65 -15.61 8.85
N LEU A 50 -2.19 -14.36 8.85
CA LEU A 50 -1.40 -13.79 7.76
C LEU A 50 -0.09 -14.56 7.54
N ALA A 51 0.64 -14.85 8.62
CA ALA A 51 1.91 -15.58 8.55
C ALA A 51 1.70 -17.01 8.04
N LEU A 52 0.66 -17.68 8.50
CA LEU A 52 0.30 -19.03 8.04
C LEU A 52 0.00 -19.02 6.53
N GLY A 53 -0.87 -18.12 6.07
CA GLY A 53 -1.22 -18.01 4.65
C GLY A 53 -0.01 -17.74 3.76
N LEU A 54 0.90 -16.84 4.19
CA LEU A 54 2.14 -16.58 3.46
C LEU A 54 3.07 -17.79 3.43
N SER A 55 3.17 -18.55 4.53
CA SER A 55 4.00 -19.74 4.61
C SER A 55 3.48 -20.88 3.73
N GLU A 56 2.19 -21.15 3.78
CA GLU A 56 1.58 -22.29 3.09
C GLU A 56 1.33 -22.02 1.61
N HIS A 57 0.80 -20.84 1.28
CA HIS A 57 0.31 -20.52 -0.06
C HIS A 57 1.13 -19.43 -0.77
N GLY A 58 2.02 -18.74 -0.05
CA GLY A 58 2.76 -17.59 -0.55
C GLY A 58 1.94 -16.30 -0.59
N TRP A 59 0.63 -16.35 -0.32
CA TRP A 59 -0.24 -15.18 -0.34
C TRP A 59 -1.47 -15.35 0.55
N MET A 60 -2.11 -14.22 0.88
CA MET A 60 -3.36 -14.18 1.63
C MET A 60 -4.12 -12.87 1.38
N SER A 61 -5.44 -12.90 1.58
CA SER A 61 -6.29 -11.70 1.59
C SER A 61 -7.10 -11.64 2.88
N LEU A 62 -7.08 -10.49 3.56
CA LEU A 62 -7.78 -10.26 4.83
C LEU A 62 -8.63 -8.99 4.75
N ASP A 63 -9.71 -8.98 5.52
CA ASP A 63 -10.53 -7.80 5.74
C ASP A 63 -10.05 -7.05 6.98
N MET A 64 -9.52 -5.85 6.79
CA MET A 64 -8.94 -5.02 7.85
C MET A 64 -9.82 -3.83 8.22
N ARG A 65 -11.08 -3.79 7.76
CA ARG A 65 -12.00 -2.65 8.02
C ARG A 65 -12.19 -2.35 9.50
N ALA A 66 -12.38 -3.37 10.30
CA ALA A 66 -12.55 -3.22 11.75
C ALA A 66 -11.29 -2.67 12.44
N ARG A 67 -10.11 -3.03 11.94
CA ARG A 67 -8.81 -2.60 12.51
C ARG A 67 -8.40 -1.22 12.06
N LEU A 68 -8.56 -0.89 10.78
CA LEU A 68 -8.17 0.41 10.22
C LEU A 68 -9.20 1.50 10.56
N GLY A 69 -10.46 1.12 10.70
CA GLY A 69 -11.57 2.03 10.94
C GLY A 69 -12.00 2.83 9.69
N ALA A 70 -13.28 3.14 9.62
CA ALA A 70 -13.86 3.84 8.48
C ALA A 70 -13.25 5.24 8.27
N ASN A 71 -12.94 5.96 9.36
CA ASN A 71 -12.39 7.31 9.27
C ASN A 71 -11.02 7.35 8.62
N LEU A 72 -10.11 6.40 8.97
CA LEU A 72 -8.79 6.32 8.36
C LEU A 72 -8.90 5.96 6.87
N LEU A 73 -9.69 4.96 6.53
CA LEU A 73 -9.91 4.54 5.14
C LEU A 73 -10.48 5.67 4.29
N ALA A 74 -11.47 6.41 4.80
CA ALA A 74 -12.06 7.57 4.12
C ALA A 74 -11.04 8.70 3.93
N ALA A 75 -10.21 8.99 4.95
CA ALA A 75 -9.17 10.02 4.86
C ALA A 75 -8.10 9.67 3.82
N LEU A 76 -7.60 8.43 3.80
CA LEU A 76 -6.65 7.95 2.79
C LEU A 76 -7.25 8.00 1.38
N LYS A 77 -8.53 7.61 1.24
CA LYS A 77 -9.26 7.72 -0.03
C LYS A 77 -9.35 9.17 -0.49
N GLN A 78 -9.69 10.10 0.41
CA GLN A 78 -9.76 11.52 0.08
C GLN A 78 -8.40 12.08 -0.39
N GLU A 79 -7.29 11.70 0.25
CA GLU A 79 -5.95 12.11 -0.16
C GLU A 79 -5.63 11.67 -1.58
N VAL A 80 -5.81 10.38 -1.91
CA VAL A 80 -5.52 9.89 -3.27
C VAL A 80 -6.41 10.54 -4.32
N GLN A 81 -7.68 10.80 -4.01
CA GLN A 81 -8.60 11.51 -4.90
C GLN A 81 -8.17 12.97 -5.15
N ILE A 82 -7.63 13.65 -4.13
CA ILE A 82 -7.09 15.00 -4.31
C ILE A 82 -5.87 14.95 -5.22
N LEU A 83 -4.92 14.04 -4.97
CA LEU A 83 -3.72 13.89 -5.77
C LEU A 83 -4.02 13.54 -7.24
N ASP A 84 -5.01 12.69 -7.49
CA ASP A 84 -5.44 12.33 -8.84
C ASP A 84 -6.09 13.50 -9.58
N ARG A 85 -7.02 14.23 -8.92
CA ARG A 85 -7.70 15.39 -9.51
C ARG A 85 -6.77 16.58 -9.79
N THR A 86 -5.72 16.76 -9.00
CA THR A 86 -4.74 17.84 -9.17
C THR A 86 -3.59 17.46 -10.11
N ASP A 87 -3.63 16.27 -10.73
CA ASP A 87 -2.58 15.69 -11.57
C ASP A 87 -1.19 15.62 -10.88
N ALA A 88 -1.20 15.53 -9.54
CA ALA A 88 0.01 15.38 -8.74
C ALA A 88 0.61 13.96 -8.80
N MET A 89 -0.14 13.00 -9.33
CA MET A 89 0.29 11.62 -9.51
C MET A 89 1.08 11.46 -10.82
N LYS A 90 2.16 10.68 -10.77
CA LYS A 90 2.98 10.36 -11.96
C LYS A 90 2.53 9.04 -12.58
N LYS A 91 2.62 8.94 -13.91
CA LYS A 91 2.43 7.64 -14.59
C LYS A 91 3.45 6.65 -14.07
N ALA A 92 2.98 5.48 -13.68
CA ALA A 92 3.84 4.42 -13.20
C ALA A 92 4.78 3.91 -14.31
N GLY A 93 5.94 3.40 -13.91
CA GLY A 93 6.91 2.77 -14.79
C GLY A 93 7.29 1.38 -14.26
N ILE A 94 8.00 0.62 -15.11
CA ILE A 94 8.54 -0.70 -14.82
C ILE A 94 10.04 -0.55 -14.64
N GLY A 95 10.65 -1.20 -13.62
CA GLY A 95 12.07 -1.07 -13.32
C GLY A 95 12.39 0.04 -12.33
N ARG A 96 13.67 0.33 -12.12
CA ARG A 96 14.17 1.31 -11.13
C ARG A 96 15.27 2.19 -11.72
N GLY A 97 15.36 3.43 -11.23
CA GLY A 97 16.45 4.34 -11.59
C GLY A 97 16.58 4.53 -13.09
N SER A 98 17.79 4.23 -13.63
CA SER A 98 18.09 4.34 -15.08
C SER A 98 17.33 3.33 -15.94
N ASP A 99 16.84 2.24 -15.34
CA ASP A 99 16.14 1.15 -16.05
C ASP A 99 14.62 1.33 -16.04
N LEU A 100 14.12 2.49 -15.59
CA LEU A 100 12.69 2.78 -15.54
C LEU A 100 12.13 2.96 -16.96
N VAL A 101 11.34 2.00 -17.39
CA VAL A 101 10.64 2.03 -18.69
C VAL A 101 9.15 2.26 -18.47
N ARG A 102 8.55 3.17 -19.26
CA ARG A 102 7.11 3.41 -19.27
C ARG A 102 6.49 2.68 -20.46
N ASP A 103 5.97 1.49 -20.21
CA ASP A 103 5.27 0.71 -21.22
C ASP A 103 3.78 0.62 -20.89
N ARG A 104 2.97 1.38 -21.61
CA ARG A 104 1.51 1.40 -21.45
C ARG A 104 0.80 0.15 -21.96
N SER A 105 1.50 -0.74 -22.65
CA SER A 105 0.98 -2.06 -23.02
C SER A 105 1.08 -3.07 -21.87
N VAL A 106 1.83 -2.73 -20.79
CA VAL A 106 2.05 -3.55 -19.59
C VAL A 106 1.32 -2.99 -18.39
N ARG A 107 1.45 -1.67 -18.12
CA ARG A 107 0.73 -1.01 -16.99
C ARG A 107 0.30 0.41 -17.33
N ARG A 108 -0.83 0.84 -16.76
CA ARG A 108 -1.43 2.16 -17.09
C ARG A 108 -1.74 3.04 -15.90
N ASP A 109 -1.53 2.57 -14.67
CA ASP A 109 -1.82 3.31 -13.45
C ASP A 109 -0.97 4.56 -13.27
N LYS A 110 -1.46 5.46 -12.41
CA LYS A 110 -0.71 6.60 -11.86
C LYS A 110 -0.37 6.30 -10.41
N ILE A 111 0.78 6.82 -9.94
CA ILE A 111 1.26 6.61 -8.57
C ILE A 111 1.69 7.92 -7.90
N ALA A 112 1.60 7.96 -6.56
CA ALA A 112 2.19 9.01 -5.73
C ALA A 112 2.81 8.38 -4.47
N TRP A 113 4.13 8.53 -4.31
CA TRP A 113 4.86 8.00 -3.15
C TRP A 113 4.45 8.70 -1.85
N LEU A 114 4.29 7.94 -0.77
CA LEU A 114 3.96 8.45 0.56
C LEU A 114 5.24 8.70 1.36
N GLN A 115 5.20 9.75 2.18
CA GLN A 115 6.31 10.14 3.06
C GLN A 115 5.93 10.14 4.56
N GLY A 116 4.68 9.80 4.89
CA GLY A 116 4.19 9.79 6.27
C GLY A 116 3.95 11.17 6.87
N ILE A 117 3.79 12.21 6.04
CA ILE A 117 3.71 13.61 6.51
C ILE A 117 2.31 14.05 6.94
N THR A 118 1.27 13.36 6.52
CA THR A 118 -0.11 13.64 6.95
C THR A 118 -0.52 12.71 8.08
N ALA A 119 -1.50 13.11 8.90
CA ALA A 119 -2.00 12.27 9.99
C ALA A 119 -2.53 10.90 9.49
N PRO A 120 -3.31 10.80 8.40
CA PRO A 120 -3.71 9.51 7.85
C PRO A 120 -2.53 8.65 7.40
N GLN A 121 -1.49 9.24 6.77
CA GLN A 121 -0.30 8.50 6.37
C GLN A 121 0.50 8.01 7.57
N ALA A 122 0.61 8.82 8.63
CA ALA A 122 1.31 8.41 9.86
C ALA A 122 0.61 7.20 10.51
N ALA A 123 -0.71 7.24 10.67
CA ALA A 123 -1.49 6.12 11.19
C ALA A 123 -1.37 4.85 10.31
N LEU A 124 -1.36 5.02 8.99
CA LEU A 124 -1.11 3.93 8.05
C LEU A 124 0.30 3.34 8.21
N PHE A 125 1.31 4.17 8.44
CA PHE A 125 2.70 3.72 8.64
C PHE A 125 2.86 2.93 9.94
N GLU A 126 2.15 3.31 11.01
CA GLU A 126 2.08 2.51 12.24
C GLU A 126 1.46 1.13 11.99
N PHE A 127 0.41 1.06 11.19
CA PHE A 127 -0.19 -0.21 10.79
C PHE A 127 0.79 -1.07 9.97
N PHE A 128 1.48 -0.51 8.98
CA PHE A 128 2.48 -1.26 8.20
C PHE A 128 3.67 -1.69 9.06
N GLU A 129 4.09 -0.86 10.02
CA GLU A 129 5.16 -1.22 10.96
C GLU A 129 4.74 -2.40 11.85
N SER A 130 3.48 -2.47 12.30
CA SER A 130 2.97 -3.62 13.05
C SER A 130 3.01 -4.92 12.24
N ILE A 131 2.67 -4.85 10.93
CA ILE A 131 2.80 -5.99 10.01
C ILE A 131 4.26 -6.41 9.85
N ARG A 132 5.16 -5.45 9.61
CA ARG A 132 6.60 -5.73 9.45
C ARG A 132 7.17 -6.46 10.66
N GLN A 133 6.87 -5.97 11.86
CA GLN A 133 7.32 -6.59 13.11
C GLN A 133 6.67 -7.96 13.31
N GLY A 134 5.37 -8.07 13.08
CA GLY A 134 4.61 -9.31 13.22
C GLY A 134 5.12 -10.42 12.30
N LEU A 135 5.41 -10.10 11.04
CA LEU A 135 5.97 -11.05 10.07
C LEU A 135 7.42 -11.46 10.43
N ASN A 136 8.24 -10.51 10.92
CA ASN A 136 9.59 -10.84 11.38
C ASN A 136 9.58 -11.80 12.57
N GLN A 137 8.64 -11.62 13.51
CA GLN A 137 8.53 -12.50 14.69
C GLN A 137 8.09 -13.92 14.32
N ARG A 138 7.23 -14.06 13.31
CA ARG A 138 6.59 -15.33 12.94
C ARG A 138 7.34 -16.09 11.85
N LEU A 139 7.87 -15.35 10.86
CA LEU A 139 8.48 -15.95 9.66
C LEU A 139 9.99 -15.69 9.55
N PHE A 140 10.58 -14.93 10.47
CA PHE A 140 12.04 -14.63 10.49
C PHE A 140 12.56 -14.01 9.19
N LEU A 141 11.73 -13.19 8.51
CA LEU A 141 12.04 -12.65 7.17
C LEU A 141 13.14 -11.58 7.16
N GLY A 142 13.49 -11.02 8.32
CA GLY A 142 14.55 -10.00 8.42
C GLY A 142 14.19 -8.65 7.80
N LEU A 143 12.89 -8.34 7.67
CA LEU A 143 12.39 -7.09 7.09
C LEU A 143 12.87 -5.88 7.88
N LYS A 144 13.47 -4.89 7.21
CA LYS A 144 14.07 -3.72 7.85
C LYS A 144 13.22 -2.46 7.69
N ARG A 145 12.58 -2.30 6.55
CA ARG A 145 11.83 -1.11 6.16
C ARG A 145 10.71 -1.46 5.19
N PHE A 146 9.88 -0.47 4.88
CA PHE A 146 8.93 -0.56 3.78
C PHE A 146 8.95 0.71 2.93
N GLU A 147 8.42 0.61 1.74
CA GLU A 147 8.12 1.72 0.83
C GLU A 147 6.68 1.58 0.36
N THR A 148 5.95 2.70 0.20
CA THR A 148 4.54 2.64 -0.17
C THR A 148 4.13 3.83 -1.04
N HIS A 149 3.18 3.60 -1.95
CA HIS A 149 2.58 4.65 -2.77
C HIS A 149 1.08 4.45 -2.94
N TYR A 150 0.37 5.53 -3.20
CA TYR A 150 -0.97 5.48 -3.78
C TYR A 150 -0.91 5.03 -5.22
N ALA A 151 -1.90 4.26 -5.66
CA ALA A 151 -2.09 3.87 -7.05
C ALA A 151 -3.53 4.16 -7.48
N THR A 152 -3.69 4.78 -8.65
CA THR A 152 -4.97 5.05 -9.29
C THR A 152 -5.01 4.36 -10.64
N TYR A 153 -6.03 3.53 -10.84
CA TYR A 153 -6.38 2.91 -12.10
C TYR A 153 -7.70 3.52 -12.57
N HIS A 154 -7.67 4.27 -13.66
CA HIS A 154 -8.89 4.77 -14.28
C HIS A 154 -9.61 3.65 -15.06
N ALA A 155 -10.84 3.90 -15.49
CA ALA A 155 -11.59 2.91 -16.27
C ALA A 155 -10.77 2.43 -17.49
N GLY A 156 -10.61 1.11 -17.61
CA GLY A 156 -9.80 0.45 -18.64
C GLY A 156 -8.30 0.36 -18.32
N ASP A 157 -7.81 0.93 -17.22
CA ASP A 157 -6.43 0.76 -16.80
C ASP A 157 -6.22 -0.63 -16.17
N PHE A 158 -5.01 -1.15 -16.33
CA PHE A 158 -4.63 -2.49 -15.91
C PHE A 158 -3.14 -2.58 -15.57
N TYR A 159 -2.74 -3.69 -14.96
CA TYR A 159 -1.35 -4.10 -14.86
C TYR A 159 -1.24 -5.60 -15.16
N LYS A 160 -0.56 -5.94 -16.26
CA LYS A 160 -0.38 -7.34 -16.69
C LYS A 160 0.36 -8.15 -15.65
N GLN A 161 0.24 -9.46 -15.76
CA GLN A 161 0.91 -10.43 -14.90
C GLN A 161 2.40 -10.14 -14.77
N HIS A 162 2.86 -10.08 -13.51
CA HIS A 162 4.23 -9.76 -13.14
C HIS A 162 4.58 -10.28 -11.75
N LEU A 163 5.86 -10.23 -11.42
CA LEU A 163 6.40 -10.35 -10.06
C LEU A 163 6.87 -8.97 -9.60
N ASP A 164 6.70 -8.64 -8.34
CA ASP A 164 7.16 -7.36 -7.76
C ASP A 164 8.67 -7.29 -7.54
N SER A 165 9.33 -8.44 -7.55
CA SER A 165 10.77 -8.57 -7.39
C SER A 165 11.31 -9.71 -8.24
N PHE A 166 12.53 -9.56 -8.76
CA PHE A 166 13.21 -10.60 -9.51
C PHE A 166 14.03 -11.51 -8.58
N LYS A 167 14.00 -12.82 -8.80
CA LYS A 167 14.77 -13.79 -8.02
C LYS A 167 16.25 -13.39 -7.93
N GLY A 168 16.77 -13.35 -6.70
CA GLY A 168 18.17 -13.06 -6.42
C GLY A 168 18.59 -11.58 -6.47
N ARG A 169 17.66 -10.65 -6.74
CA ARG A 169 17.87 -9.19 -6.63
C ARG A 169 16.95 -8.53 -5.60
N ALA A 170 16.35 -9.36 -4.74
CA ALA A 170 15.25 -8.97 -3.88
C ALA A 170 15.69 -8.09 -2.74
N SER A 171 15.39 -6.81 -2.87
CA SER A 171 15.17 -5.99 -1.69
C SER A 171 13.71 -6.01 -1.21
N ARG A 172 12.72 -6.30 -2.11
CA ARG A 172 11.30 -6.49 -1.79
C ARG A 172 11.05 -7.96 -1.46
N VAL A 173 10.59 -8.24 -0.26
CA VAL A 173 10.32 -9.61 0.22
C VAL A 173 8.84 -9.90 0.26
N VAL A 174 8.05 -8.96 0.83
CA VAL A 174 6.61 -9.09 0.93
C VAL A 174 5.96 -7.86 0.31
N SER A 175 4.97 -8.09 -0.53
CA SER A 175 4.10 -7.09 -1.12
C SER A 175 2.75 -7.07 -0.40
N LEU A 176 2.20 -5.87 -0.20
CA LEU A 176 0.87 -5.66 0.34
C LEU A 176 0.14 -4.64 -0.52
N VAL A 177 -1.11 -4.93 -0.85
CA VAL A 177 -2.04 -3.98 -1.47
C VAL A 177 -3.20 -3.74 -0.53
N LEU A 178 -3.47 -2.48 -0.17
CA LEU A 178 -4.65 -2.05 0.58
C LEU A 178 -5.60 -1.30 -0.36
N TYR A 179 -6.86 -1.68 -0.38
CA TYR A 179 -7.87 -1.08 -1.25
C TYR A 179 -8.70 -0.03 -0.53
N LEU A 180 -9.16 0.99 -1.29
CA LEU A 180 -9.86 2.16 -0.76
C LEU A 180 -11.22 2.40 -1.43
N ASN A 181 -11.83 1.38 -2.05
CA ASN A 181 -13.02 1.55 -2.86
C ASN A 181 -14.26 1.04 -2.11
N GLU A 182 -15.17 1.94 -1.81
CA GLU A 182 -16.48 1.62 -1.22
C GLU A 182 -17.42 1.09 -2.30
N ASP A 183 -18.38 0.26 -1.87
CA ASP A 183 -19.44 -0.29 -2.71
C ASP A 183 -18.95 -0.91 -4.02
N TRP A 184 -17.80 -1.60 -3.97
CA TRP A 184 -17.23 -2.26 -5.12
C TRP A 184 -17.95 -3.58 -5.40
N GLN A 185 -18.37 -3.78 -6.65
CA GLN A 185 -19.06 -4.98 -7.09
C GLN A 185 -18.20 -5.75 -8.10
N ALA A 186 -18.44 -7.05 -8.24
CA ALA A 186 -17.75 -7.86 -9.24
C ALA A 186 -17.93 -7.32 -10.69
N ALA A 187 -19.07 -6.69 -10.99
CA ALA A 187 -19.31 -6.05 -12.28
C ALA A 187 -18.42 -4.83 -12.55
N ASP A 188 -17.79 -4.25 -11.51
CA ASP A 188 -16.86 -3.12 -11.65
C ASP A 188 -15.49 -3.55 -12.18
N GLY A 189 -15.16 -4.85 -12.15
CA GLY A 189 -13.87 -5.38 -12.56
C GLY A 189 -12.72 -4.93 -11.64
N GLY A 190 -11.49 -4.86 -12.16
CA GLY A 190 -10.33 -4.33 -11.44
C GLY A 190 -9.83 -5.23 -10.32
N GLU A 191 -10.19 -6.50 -10.32
CA GLU A 191 -9.70 -7.49 -9.38
C GLU A 191 -8.20 -7.65 -9.47
N LEU A 192 -7.59 -8.03 -8.36
CA LEU A 192 -6.26 -8.62 -8.35
C LEU A 192 -6.42 -10.13 -8.56
N GLN A 193 -5.90 -10.64 -9.66
CA GLN A 193 -5.72 -12.08 -9.85
C GLN A 193 -4.36 -12.49 -9.33
N VAL A 194 -4.36 -13.57 -8.54
CA VAL A 194 -3.16 -14.18 -7.96
C VAL A 194 -2.98 -15.54 -8.62
N PHE A 195 -1.78 -15.79 -9.11
CA PHE A 195 -1.44 -17.04 -9.80
C PHE A 195 -0.63 -17.97 -8.89
N ASN A 196 -0.73 -19.25 -9.18
CA ASN A 196 0.02 -20.26 -8.47
C ASN A 196 1.53 -20.03 -8.65
N ARG A 197 2.29 -20.03 -7.56
CA ARG A 197 3.74 -19.79 -7.57
C ARG A 197 4.53 -20.86 -8.35
N ASP A 198 3.98 -22.06 -8.47
CA ASP A 198 4.59 -23.19 -9.18
C ASP A 198 4.04 -23.35 -10.62
N ASN A 199 2.93 -22.67 -10.94
CA ASN A 199 2.30 -22.66 -12.26
C ASN A 199 1.66 -21.30 -12.55
N ASP A 200 2.38 -20.42 -13.20
CA ASP A 200 1.96 -19.05 -13.50
C ASP A 200 0.82 -18.89 -14.50
N ASN A 201 0.29 -20.01 -15.05
CA ASN A 201 -0.93 -20.04 -15.87
C ASN A 201 -2.17 -20.42 -15.07
N GLU A 202 -2.04 -20.75 -13.79
CA GLU A 202 -3.14 -21.18 -12.93
C GLU A 202 -3.51 -20.06 -11.94
N VAL A 203 -4.74 -19.54 -12.07
CA VAL A 203 -5.29 -18.58 -11.11
C VAL A 203 -5.66 -19.32 -9.83
N CYS A 204 -5.00 -19.00 -8.73
CA CYS A 204 -5.28 -19.59 -7.40
C CYS A 204 -6.10 -18.65 -6.49
N GLY A 205 -6.29 -17.39 -6.90
CA GLY A 205 -7.12 -16.46 -6.15
C GLY A 205 -7.51 -15.22 -6.92
N THR A 206 -8.63 -14.62 -6.48
CA THR A 206 -9.13 -13.36 -7.03
C THR A 206 -9.58 -12.48 -5.86
N VAL A 207 -9.07 -11.25 -5.79
CA VAL A 207 -9.35 -10.31 -4.71
C VAL A 207 -10.07 -9.10 -5.27
N LEU A 208 -11.32 -8.89 -4.82
CA LEU A 208 -12.06 -7.67 -5.11
C LEU A 208 -11.41 -6.48 -4.37
N PRO A 209 -11.26 -5.32 -5.04
CA PRO A 209 -10.59 -4.16 -4.45
C PRO A 209 -11.49 -3.35 -3.52
N GLU A 210 -12.14 -4.02 -2.56
CA GLU A 210 -13.04 -3.43 -1.56
C GLU A 210 -12.28 -2.64 -0.49
N SER A 211 -12.85 -1.54 -0.04
CA SER A 211 -12.26 -0.68 1.00
C SER A 211 -11.92 -1.47 2.26
N GLY A 212 -10.68 -1.33 2.74
CA GLY A 212 -10.16 -2.01 3.93
C GLY A 212 -9.73 -3.46 3.72
N ARG A 213 -9.91 -4.04 2.54
CA ARG A 213 -9.35 -5.34 2.20
C ARG A 213 -7.86 -5.19 1.87
N ILE A 214 -7.05 -6.14 2.33
CA ILE A 214 -5.65 -6.26 1.92
C ILE A 214 -5.43 -7.56 1.15
N ALA A 215 -4.48 -7.50 0.21
CA ALA A 215 -3.85 -8.69 -0.38
C ALA A 215 -2.37 -8.63 -0.03
N VAL A 216 -1.81 -9.71 0.50
CA VAL A 216 -0.40 -9.79 0.92
C VAL A 216 0.22 -11.03 0.28
N PHE A 217 1.42 -10.89 -0.29
CA PHE A 217 2.07 -11.99 -1.00
C PHE A 217 3.58 -11.86 -1.04
N MET A 218 4.26 -12.99 -1.25
CA MET A 218 5.72 -13.05 -1.42
C MET A 218 6.12 -12.45 -2.76
N SER A 219 6.91 -11.38 -2.73
CA SER A 219 7.19 -10.51 -3.89
C SER A 219 7.91 -11.20 -5.06
N GLU A 220 8.72 -12.24 -4.78
CA GLU A 220 9.52 -12.99 -5.77
C GLU A 220 8.85 -14.27 -6.26
N GLU A 221 7.78 -14.70 -5.57
CA GLU A 221 7.22 -16.04 -5.78
C GLU A 221 5.84 -16.01 -6.43
N VAL A 222 5.05 -14.96 -6.15
CA VAL A 222 3.63 -14.95 -6.47
C VAL A 222 3.35 -14.03 -7.65
N PRO A 223 3.15 -14.58 -8.86
CA PRO A 223 2.72 -13.82 -10.00
C PRO A 223 1.31 -13.29 -9.78
N HIS A 224 1.07 -12.06 -10.19
CA HIS A 224 -0.25 -11.44 -10.04
C HIS A 224 -0.49 -10.41 -11.14
N GLU A 225 -1.77 -10.08 -11.38
CA GLU A 225 -2.16 -9.03 -12.31
C GLU A 225 -3.34 -8.21 -11.78
N VAL A 226 -3.48 -7.00 -12.29
CA VAL A 226 -4.66 -6.15 -12.06
C VAL A 226 -5.49 -6.13 -13.33
N LEU A 227 -6.69 -6.68 -13.25
CA LEU A 227 -7.63 -6.68 -14.36
C LEU A 227 -8.16 -5.27 -14.64
N PRO A 228 -8.61 -4.99 -15.89
CA PRO A 228 -9.24 -3.72 -16.21
C PRO A 228 -10.46 -3.46 -15.33
N ALA A 229 -10.56 -2.25 -14.78
CA ALA A 229 -11.73 -1.82 -14.02
C ALA A 229 -12.68 -1.01 -14.90
N ASN A 230 -13.99 -1.03 -14.60
CA ASN A 230 -15.02 -0.26 -15.29
C ASN A 230 -15.23 1.14 -14.66
N ARG A 231 -14.63 1.38 -13.49
CA ARG A 231 -14.61 2.68 -12.81
C ARG A 231 -13.23 2.91 -12.17
N THR A 232 -12.98 4.13 -11.68
CA THR A 232 -11.70 4.45 -11.04
C THR A 232 -11.51 3.64 -9.77
N ARG A 233 -10.36 2.96 -9.67
CA ARG A 233 -9.93 2.10 -8.59
C ARG A 233 -8.75 2.72 -7.86
N TYR A 234 -8.88 2.92 -6.57
CA TYR A 234 -7.86 3.46 -5.68
C TYR A 234 -7.29 2.37 -4.77
N SER A 235 -5.98 2.36 -4.62
CA SER A 235 -5.26 1.44 -3.72
C SER A 235 -3.97 2.06 -3.21
N LEU A 236 -3.38 1.40 -2.21
CA LEU A 236 -2.02 1.59 -1.75
C LEU A 236 -1.24 0.32 -2.04
N ALA A 237 -0.04 0.44 -2.59
CA ALA A 237 0.90 -0.67 -2.68
C ALA A 237 2.04 -0.41 -1.71
N CYS A 238 2.40 -1.42 -0.92
CA CYS A 238 3.48 -1.39 0.06
C CYS A 238 4.40 -2.59 -0.15
N TRP A 239 5.70 -2.37 -0.05
CA TRP A 239 6.70 -3.42 -0.12
C TRP A 239 7.56 -3.41 1.12
N PHE A 240 7.56 -4.51 1.86
CA PHE A 240 8.48 -4.75 2.96
C PHE A 240 9.81 -5.28 2.41
N ARG A 241 10.92 -4.71 2.91
CA ARG A 241 12.23 -4.82 2.29
C ARG A 241 13.31 -5.25 3.26
N LEU A 242 14.32 -5.95 2.73
CA LEU A 242 15.64 -6.05 3.34
C LEU A 242 16.45 -4.77 3.07
N ASP A 243 17.49 -4.53 3.86
CA ASP A 243 18.50 -3.55 3.48
C ASP A 243 19.25 -4.05 2.25
N GLU A 244 19.55 -3.14 1.33
CA GLU A 244 20.45 -3.44 0.23
C GLU A 244 21.84 -3.63 0.84
N VAL A 245 22.34 -4.87 0.82
CA VAL A 245 23.74 -5.14 1.14
C VAL A 245 24.54 -4.66 -0.06
N PRO A 246 25.46 -3.66 0.07
CA PRO A 246 26.38 -3.36 -1.01
C PRO A 246 27.12 -4.65 -1.37
N LEU A 247 27.10 -5.04 -2.65
CA LEU A 247 27.95 -6.12 -3.10
C LEU A 247 29.41 -5.71 -2.78
N PRO A 248 30.21 -6.58 -2.14
CA PRO A 248 31.63 -6.29 -1.98
C PRO A 248 32.24 -6.07 -3.38
N LEU A 249 32.87 -4.90 -3.55
CA LEU A 249 33.63 -4.55 -4.75
C LEU A 249 34.84 -5.48 -4.91
#